data_55bd1828e61d9725338d0d0a04d977aa
#
_entry.id   55bd1828e61d9725338d0d0a04d977aa
#
_cell.length_a   1.000
_cell.length_b   1.000
_cell.length_c   1.000
_cell.angle_alpha   90.00
_cell.angle_beta   90.00
_cell.angle_gamma   90.00
#
_symmetry.space_group_name_H-M   'P 1'
#
loop_
_entity.id
_entity.type
_entity.pdbx_description
1 polymer ?
#
loop_
_entity_poly.entity_id
_entity_poly.type
_entity_poly.pdbx_seq_one_letter_code
_entity_poly.pdbx_strand_id
1 'polypeptide(L)'
;MAAEIHPTATVHPGTVLGEGVKVLENAVVGKQPTLSPRSTATREPLAPTEIGDGTIVSTGAIVFAGSRVGARVILGDQSCVRERVTIGNDVVLGRGSLVENDTTIGAMTKIQAGAYITAYSTLEEHVFVAPCVVTTNDNFMGRTERRHELIKGPTIRRGARIGGGAVLCPGVEIGEEAFVGAGAVVTKDVPPRMIVVGNPARELREVPAGELL
;
A
#
# COMPACT_ATOMS: atom_id res chain seq x y z
N MET A 1 -4.19 5.34 26.88
CA MET A 1 -5.61 4.89 26.97
C MET A 1 -5.71 3.49 26.36
N ALA A 2 -6.57 2.61 26.89
CA ALA A 2 -6.79 1.30 26.29
C ALA A 2 -7.34 1.45 24.86
N ALA A 3 -7.14 0.41 24.03
CA ALA A 3 -7.75 0.36 22.71
C ALA A 3 -9.29 0.29 22.81
N GLU A 4 -9.97 0.97 21.89
CA GLU A 4 -11.43 0.97 21.76
C GLU A 4 -11.81 0.02 20.61
N ILE A 5 -12.55 -1.06 20.92
CA ILE A 5 -12.96 -2.05 19.91
C ILE A 5 -14.49 -2.04 19.82
N HIS A 6 -15.01 -1.74 18.65
CA HIS A 6 -16.45 -1.77 18.42
C HIS A 6 -17.00 -3.21 18.57
N PRO A 7 -18.18 -3.42 19.16
CA PRO A 7 -18.72 -4.77 19.40
C PRO A 7 -18.90 -5.66 18.17
N THR A 8 -19.03 -5.07 16.98
CA THR A 8 -19.15 -5.82 15.71
C THR A 8 -17.79 -6.06 15.03
N ALA A 9 -16.70 -5.51 15.56
CA ALA A 9 -15.36 -5.76 15.02
C ALA A 9 -14.85 -7.14 15.46
N THR A 10 -13.98 -7.72 14.63
CA THR A 10 -13.30 -8.97 14.92
C THR A 10 -11.80 -8.74 15.06
N VAL A 11 -11.26 -8.92 16.26
CA VAL A 11 -9.81 -8.90 16.49
C VAL A 11 -9.37 -10.33 16.78
N HIS A 12 -8.52 -10.88 15.90
CA HIS A 12 -8.05 -12.25 16.03
C HIS A 12 -7.04 -12.41 17.20
N PRO A 13 -6.99 -13.59 17.83
CA PRO A 13 -6.09 -13.87 18.95
C PRO A 13 -4.63 -13.57 18.61
N GLY A 14 -3.91 -13.02 19.60
CA GLY A 14 -2.50 -12.65 19.46
C GLY A 14 -2.26 -11.28 18.87
N THR A 15 -3.26 -10.63 18.26
CA THR A 15 -3.13 -9.26 17.74
C THR A 15 -2.71 -8.29 18.86
N VAL A 16 -1.69 -7.49 18.59
CA VAL A 16 -1.20 -6.46 19.51
C VAL A 16 -1.74 -5.10 19.07
N LEU A 17 -2.49 -4.45 19.96
CA LEU A 17 -3.03 -3.12 19.76
C LEU A 17 -2.35 -2.14 20.71
N GLY A 18 -1.81 -1.04 20.15
CA GLY A 18 -1.22 0.05 20.91
C GLY A 18 -2.24 0.88 21.69
N GLU A 19 -1.75 1.86 22.42
CA GLU A 19 -2.60 2.77 23.20
C GLU A 19 -3.48 3.63 22.28
N GLY A 20 -4.75 3.81 22.66
CA GLY A 20 -5.69 4.66 21.95
C GLY A 20 -6.03 4.20 20.52
N VAL A 21 -5.71 2.97 20.15
CA VAL A 21 -6.15 2.37 18.88
C VAL A 21 -7.67 2.29 18.87
N LYS A 22 -8.29 2.62 17.73
CA LYS A 22 -9.72 2.46 17.50
C LYS A 22 -9.96 1.43 16.41
N VAL A 23 -10.76 0.41 16.72
CA VAL A 23 -11.22 -0.59 15.75
C VAL A 23 -12.72 -0.43 15.58
N LEU A 24 -13.14 0.09 14.43
CA LEU A 24 -14.53 0.50 14.18
C LEU A 24 -15.38 -0.67 13.68
N GLU A 25 -16.64 -0.36 13.31
CA GLU A 25 -17.68 -1.33 12.98
C GLU A 25 -17.23 -2.31 11.90
N ASN A 26 -17.46 -3.60 12.13
CA ASN A 26 -17.20 -4.68 11.17
C ASN A 26 -15.76 -4.76 10.66
N ALA A 27 -14.81 -4.06 11.28
CA ALA A 27 -13.40 -4.20 10.95
C ALA A 27 -12.89 -5.57 11.39
N VAL A 28 -11.92 -6.13 10.64
CA VAL A 28 -11.30 -7.43 10.93
C VAL A 28 -9.79 -7.26 11.03
N VAL A 29 -9.20 -7.57 12.18
CA VAL A 29 -7.76 -7.40 12.42
C VAL A 29 -7.11 -8.72 12.80
N GLY A 30 -5.98 -9.04 12.19
CA GLY A 30 -5.20 -10.24 12.49
C GLY A 30 -5.68 -11.52 11.79
N LYS A 31 -6.47 -11.39 10.73
CA LYS A 31 -6.99 -12.53 9.97
C LYS A 31 -5.88 -13.29 9.26
N GLN A 32 -5.79 -14.61 9.47
CA GLN A 32 -4.94 -15.48 8.65
C GLN A 32 -5.46 -15.57 7.22
N PRO A 33 -4.58 -15.60 6.20
CA PRO A 33 -5.01 -15.74 4.82
C PRO A 33 -5.61 -17.12 4.54
N THR A 34 -6.69 -17.16 3.77
CA THR A 34 -7.24 -18.41 3.23
C THR A 34 -6.60 -18.70 1.89
N LEU A 35 -5.81 -19.75 1.81
CA LEU A 35 -5.06 -20.12 0.61
C LEU A 35 -5.81 -21.15 -0.23
N SER A 36 -5.84 -20.93 -1.56
CA SER A 36 -6.36 -21.94 -2.48
C SER A 36 -5.46 -23.19 -2.50
N PRO A 37 -5.97 -24.35 -2.91
CA PRO A 37 -5.15 -25.57 -3.03
C PRO A 37 -3.93 -25.40 -3.96
N ARG A 38 -4.01 -24.48 -4.92
CA ARG A 38 -2.94 -24.21 -5.90
C ARG A 38 -2.00 -23.08 -5.48
N SER A 39 -2.20 -22.49 -4.28
CA SER A 39 -1.32 -21.43 -3.81
C SER A 39 0.09 -21.96 -3.54
N THR A 40 1.09 -21.20 -3.98
CA THR A 40 2.51 -21.44 -3.68
C THR A 40 2.95 -20.76 -2.38
N ALA A 41 2.08 -19.98 -1.73
CA ALA A 41 2.37 -19.35 -0.45
C ALA A 41 2.51 -20.39 0.66
N THR A 42 3.35 -20.06 1.66
CA THR A 42 3.48 -20.90 2.86
C THR A 42 2.13 -21.09 3.56
N ARG A 43 1.91 -22.29 4.10
CA ARG A 43 0.72 -22.62 4.90
C ARG A 43 0.95 -22.49 6.40
N GLU A 44 2.17 -22.17 6.80
CA GLU A 44 2.46 -21.92 8.20
C GLU A 44 1.69 -20.67 8.68
N PRO A 45 1.16 -20.71 9.91
CA PRO A 45 0.49 -19.55 10.50
C PRO A 45 1.44 -18.35 10.54
N LEU A 46 0.94 -17.20 10.09
CA LEU A 46 1.69 -15.95 10.14
C LEU A 46 1.73 -15.39 11.56
N ALA A 47 2.76 -14.62 11.85
CA ALA A 47 2.89 -13.90 13.10
C ALA A 47 1.65 -13.02 13.38
N PRO A 48 1.35 -12.71 14.63
CA PRO A 48 0.29 -11.76 14.98
C PRO A 48 0.50 -10.39 14.30
N THR A 49 -0.61 -9.71 14.09
CA THR A 49 -0.63 -8.32 13.61
C THR A 49 -0.28 -7.38 14.76
N GLU A 50 0.51 -6.35 14.45
CA GLU A 50 0.84 -5.25 15.38
C GLU A 50 0.26 -3.94 14.85
N ILE A 51 -0.51 -3.22 15.66
CA ILE A 51 -1.10 -1.91 15.35
C ILE A 51 -0.57 -0.89 16.36
N GLY A 52 0.11 0.14 15.87
CA GLY A 52 0.70 1.19 16.69
C GLY A 52 -0.30 2.19 17.26
N ASP A 53 0.16 2.95 18.24
CA ASP A 53 -0.64 3.88 19.05
C ASP A 53 -1.45 4.87 18.23
N GLY A 54 -2.68 5.15 18.64
CA GLY A 54 -3.55 6.15 18.06
C GLY A 54 -4.03 5.84 16.63
N THR A 55 -3.77 4.64 16.14
CA THR A 55 -4.20 4.21 14.79
C THR A 55 -5.70 3.91 14.78
N ILE A 56 -6.35 4.26 13.67
CA ILE A 56 -7.76 4.01 13.42
C ILE A 56 -7.91 2.96 12.33
N VAL A 57 -8.52 1.83 12.67
CA VAL A 57 -8.98 0.81 11.72
C VAL A 57 -10.46 1.07 11.47
N SER A 58 -10.77 1.72 10.36
CA SER A 58 -12.11 2.23 10.05
C SER A 58 -13.09 1.11 9.69
N THR A 59 -14.36 1.50 9.52
CA THR A 59 -15.48 0.59 9.28
C THR A 59 -15.22 -0.38 8.12
N GLY A 60 -15.33 -1.68 8.42
CA GLY A 60 -15.14 -2.74 7.43
C GLY A 60 -13.72 -2.90 6.89
N ALA A 61 -12.73 -2.22 7.44
CA ALA A 61 -11.33 -2.41 7.05
C ALA A 61 -10.81 -3.79 7.48
N ILE A 62 -9.93 -4.38 6.69
CA ILE A 62 -9.37 -5.70 6.94
C ILE A 62 -7.85 -5.62 7.02
N VAL A 63 -7.27 -6.12 8.10
CA VAL A 63 -5.82 -6.24 8.27
C VAL A 63 -5.47 -7.70 8.49
N PHE A 64 -4.64 -8.25 7.60
CA PHE A 64 -4.21 -9.63 7.71
C PHE A 64 -3.04 -9.80 8.69
N ALA A 65 -2.89 -11.03 9.17
CA ALA A 65 -1.81 -11.45 10.05
C ALA A 65 -0.41 -11.21 9.45
N GLY A 66 0.59 -11.07 10.29
CA GLY A 66 1.97 -10.80 9.89
C GLY A 66 2.24 -9.35 9.50
N SER A 67 1.23 -8.48 9.53
CA SER A 67 1.40 -7.07 9.17
C SER A 67 1.73 -6.21 10.39
N ARG A 68 2.51 -5.16 10.15
CA ARG A 68 2.88 -4.14 11.14
C ARG A 68 2.41 -2.78 10.67
N VAL A 69 1.56 -2.16 11.45
CA VAL A 69 1.02 -0.82 11.20
C VAL A 69 1.55 0.13 12.26
N GLY A 70 2.15 1.22 11.84
CA GLY A 70 2.73 2.24 12.71
C GLY A 70 1.69 3.00 13.53
N ALA A 71 2.13 4.03 14.21
CA ALA A 71 1.29 4.90 15.03
C ALA A 71 0.56 5.96 14.18
N ARG A 72 -0.61 6.41 14.65
CA ARG A 72 -1.43 7.47 14.06
C ARG A 72 -1.80 7.24 12.58
N VAL A 73 -1.91 5.98 12.19
CA VAL A 73 -2.33 5.58 10.85
C VAL A 73 -3.85 5.62 10.76
N ILE A 74 -4.36 5.99 9.61
CA ILE A 74 -5.79 5.85 9.27
C ILE A 74 -5.92 4.79 8.19
N LEU A 75 -6.49 3.64 8.54
CA LEU A 75 -6.92 2.64 7.58
C LEU A 75 -8.40 2.93 7.25
N GLY A 76 -8.64 3.56 6.11
CA GLY A 76 -9.97 4.06 5.69
C GLY A 76 -11.00 2.95 5.52
N ASP A 77 -12.27 3.32 5.47
CA ASP A 77 -13.39 2.40 5.38
C ASP A 77 -13.19 1.38 4.24
N GLN A 78 -13.45 0.11 4.53
CA GLN A 78 -13.35 -0.98 3.54
C GLN A 78 -11.95 -1.12 2.90
N SER A 79 -10.92 -0.53 3.46
CA SER A 79 -9.55 -0.78 3.01
C SER A 79 -9.10 -2.20 3.37
N CYS A 80 -8.13 -2.71 2.63
CA CYS A 80 -7.58 -4.03 2.90
C CYS A 80 -6.05 -3.99 2.91
N VAL A 81 -5.46 -4.45 3.99
CA VAL A 81 -4.01 -4.62 4.16
C VAL A 81 -3.73 -6.11 4.25
N ARG A 82 -3.08 -6.65 3.22
CA ARG A 82 -2.74 -8.06 3.14
C ARG A 82 -1.59 -8.41 4.10
N GLU A 83 -1.25 -9.68 4.11
CA GLU A 83 -0.25 -10.23 5.02
C GLU A 83 1.18 -9.70 4.77
N ARG A 84 1.98 -9.61 5.84
CA ARG A 84 3.40 -9.18 5.81
C ARG A 84 3.62 -7.78 5.22
N VAL A 85 2.62 -6.90 5.36
CA VAL A 85 2.74 -5.50 5.00
C VAL A 85 3.33 -4.73 6.19
N THR A 86 4.22 -3.79 5.88
CA THR A 86 4.74 -2.83 6.87
C THR A 86 4.29 -1.43 6.49
N ILE A 87 3.61 -0.74 7.41
CA ILE A 87 3.13 0.64 7.24
C ILE A 87 3.78 1.52 8.31
N GLY A 88 4.44 2.59 7.88
CA GLY A 88 5.05 3.58 8.76
C GLY A 88 4.03 4.43 9.53
N ASN A 89 4.52 5.34 10.34
CA ASN A 89 3.68 6.25 11.12
C ASN A 89 3.00 7.30 10.22
N ASP A 90 1.87 7.84 10.70
CA ASP A 90 1.17 8.97 10.07
C ASP A 90 0.72 8.72 8.62
N VAL A 91 0.55 7.46 8.23
CA VAL A 91 0.06 7.06 6.91
C VAL A 91 -1.46 7.17 6.86
N VAL A 92 -1.97 7.61 5.72
CA VAL A 92 -3.41 7.55 5.40
C VAL A 92 -3.61 6.58 4.25
N LEU A 93 -4.37 5.50 4.50
CA LEU A 93 -4.87 4.60 3.48
C LEU A 93 -6.34 4.91 3.22
N GLY A 94 -6.66 5.44 2.07
CA GLY A 94 -7.99 5.88 1.69
C GLY A 94 -9.00 4.75 1.58
N ARG A 95 -10.28 5.12 1.62
CA ARG A 95 -11.41 4.19 1.53
C ARG A 95 -11.28 3.24 0.34
N GLY A 96 -11.54 1.95 0.57
CA GLY A 96 -11.57 0.93 -0.48
C GLY A 96 -10.22 0.67 -1.15
N SER A 97 -9.11 1.21 -0.62
CA SER A 97 -7.79 0.90 -1.15
C SER A 97 -7.33 -0.49 -0.71
N LEU A 98 -6.51 -1.11 -1.54
CA LEU A 98 -5.93 -2.42 -1.26
C LEU A 98 -4.40 -2.32 -1.29
N VAL A 99 -3.76 -2.87 -0.26
CA VAL A 99 -2.31 -3.08 -0.19
C VAL A 99 -2.04 -4.57 -0.12
N GLU A 100 -1.41 -5.09 -1.16
CA GLU A 100 -1.07 -6.51 -1.28
C GLU A 100 0.14 -6.89 -0.42
N ASN A 101 0.32 -8.19 -0.25
CA ASN A 101 1.34 -8.78 0.62
C ASN A 101 2.78 -8.34 0.30
N ASP A 102 3.66 -8.45 1.30
CA ASP A 102 5.09 -8.15 1.18
C ASP A 102 5.39 -6.73 0.66
N THR A 103 4.53 -5.77 1.04
CA THR A 103 4.62 -4.36 0.64
C THR A 103 5.08 -3.51 1.83
N THR A 104 5.93 -2.52 1.54
CA THR A 104 6.37 -1.54 2.54
C THR A 104 5.87 -0.15 2.16
N ILE A 105 5.30 0.57 3.14
CA ILE A 105 4.82 1.95 2.99
C ILE A 105 5.51 2.81 4.05
N GLY A 106 6.29 3.78 3.60
CA GLY A 106 7.00 4.74 4.44
C GLY A 106 6.08 5.73 5.14
N ALA A 107 6.59 6.35 6.20
CA ALA A 107 5.85 7.29 7.03
C ALA A 107 5.31 8.50 6.24
N MET A 108 4.24 9.12 6.74
CA MET A 108 3.61 10.32 6.17
C MET A 108 3.10 10.15 4.73
N THR A 109 3.08 8.93 4.20
CA THR A 109 2.54 8.61 2.87
C THR A 109 1.01 8.67 2.89
N LYS A 110 0.44 9.22 1.82
CA LYS A 110 -1.02 9.32 1.63
C LYS A 110 -1.44 8.55 0.40
N ILE A 111 -2.22 7.51 0.58
CA ILE A 111 -2.83 6.71 -0.48
C ILE A 111 -4.32 7.02 -0.50
N GLN A 112 -4.80 7.59 -1.60
CA GLN A 112 -6.19 8.03 -1.73
C GLN A 112 -7.12 6.87 -2.10
N ALA A 113 -8.43 7.13 -2.06
CA ALA A 113 -9.48 6.13 -2.22
C ALA A 113 -9.34 5.28 -3.49
N GLY A 114 -9.61 3.98 -3.35
CA GLY A 114 -9.66 3.05 -4.47
C GLY A 114 -8.33 2.73 -5.13
N ALA A 115 -7.21 3.12 -4.55
CA ALA A 115 -5.89 2.77 -5.08
C ALA A 115 -5.57 1.29 -4.81
N TYR A 116 -4.91 0.64 -5.76
CA TYR A 116 -4.43 -0.73 -5.68
C TYR A 116 -2.90 -0.76 -5.67
N ILE A 117 -2.33 -1.16 -4.55
CA ILE A 117 -0.88 -1.31 -4.38
C ILE A 117 -0.55 -2.81 -4.40
N THR A 118 0.07 -3.24 -5.48
CA THR A 118 0.40 -4.65 -5.72
C THR A 118 1.48 -5.18 -4.77
N ALA A 119 1.54 -6.49 -4.61
CA ALA A 119 2.56 -7.15 -3.80
C ALA A 119 3.99 -6.81 -4.24
N TYR A 120 4.91 -6.84 -3.27
CA TYR A 120 6.34 -6.54 -3.43
C TYR A 120 6.63 -5.10 -3.86
N SER A 121 5.71 -4.18 -3.56
CA SER A 121 5.91 -2.74 -3.77
C SER A 121 6.66 -2.12 -2.59
N THR A 122 7.41 -1.07 -2.88
CA THR A 122 8.03 -0.22 -1.87
C THR A 122 7.65 1.23 -2.13
N LEU A 123 6.97 1.85 -1.18
CA LEU A 123 6.70 3.28 -1.15
C LEU A 123 7.54 3.87 -0.01
N GLU A 124 8.41 4.81 -0.33
CA GLU A 124 9.18 5.54 0.69
C GLU A 124 8.29 6.58 1.40
N GLU A 125 8.87 7.37 2.29
CA GLU A 125 8.11 8.36 3.05
C GLU A 125 7.62 9.53 2.18
N HIS A 126 6.57 10.21 2.66
CA HIS A 126 5.98 11.38 2.02
C HIS A 126 5.42 11.15 0.60
N VAL A 127 5.25 9.91 0.17
CA VAL A 127 4.64 9.61 -1.14
C VAL A 127 3.17 9.99 -1.15
N PHE A 128 2.71 10.56 -2.26
CA PHE A 128 1.29 10.81 -2.50
C PHE A 128 0.78 9.95 -3.67
N VAL A 129 -0.17 9.09 -3.39
CA VAL A 129 -0.87 8.27 -4.40
C VAL A 129 -2.31 8.77 -4.51
N ALA A 130 -2.66 9.34 -5.65
CA ALA A 130 -3.99 9.86 -5.94
C ALA A 130 -5.04 8.74 -6.11
N PRO A 131 -6.35 9.07 -6.16
CA PRO A 131 -7.41 8.07 -6.27
C PRO A 131 -7.26 7.17 -7.50
N CYS A 132 -7.66 5.89 -7.32
CA CYS A 132 -7.74 4.90 -8.40
C CYS A 132 -6.42 4.62 -9.14
N VAL A 133 -5.28 4.90 -8.54
CA VAL A 133 -3.98 4.46 -9.07
C VAL A 133 -3.89 2.95 -8.98
N VAL A 134 -3.35 2.32 -10.03
CA VAL A 134 -3.14 0.87 -10.08
C VAL A 134 -1.65 0.57 -10.28
N THR A 135 -1.09 -0.27 -9.44
CA THR A 135 0.26 -0.81 -9.63
C THR A 135 0.21 -2.29 -10.01
N THR A 136 1.19 -2.78 -10.74
CA THR A 136 1.27 -4.16 -11.20
C THR A 136 2.66 -4.75 -10.93
N ASN A 137 2.77 -6.09 -10.85
CA ASN A 137 4.02 -6.75 -10.45
C ASN A 137 4.44 -7.92 -11.35
N ASP A 138 3.62 -8.33 -12.32
CA ASP A 138 3.86 -9.52 -13.15
C ASP A 138 3.82 -9.18 -14.64
N ASN A 139 4.98 -9.11 -15.28
CA ASN A 139 5.11 -8.90 -16.72
C ASN A 139 4.60 -10.07 -17.58
N PHE A 140 4.37 -11.23 -16.97
CA PHE A 140 3.97 -12.46 -17.66
C PHE A 140 2.49 -12.78 -17.48
N MET A 141 1.77 -12.03 -16.63
CA MET A 141 0.34 -12.20 -16.34
C MET A 141 -0.05 -13.66 -16.08
N GLY A 142 0.66 -14.31 -15.15
CA GLY A 142 0.39 -15.68 -14.76
C GLY A 142 0.96 -16.76 -15.71
N ARG A 143 1.69 -16.37 -16.75
CA ARG A 143 2.36 -17.31 -17.66
C ARG A 143 3.77 -17.60 -17.20
N THR A 144 4.28 -18.79 -17.47
CA THR A 144 5.61 -19.30 -17.14
C THR A 144 5.93 -19.42 -15.64
N GLU A 145 6.65 -20.46 -15.25
CA GLU A 145 7.13 -20.64 -13.85
C GLU A 145 8.19 -19.61 -13.48
N ARG A 146 8.97 -19.15 -14.45
CA ARG A 146 10.03 -18.14 -14.27
C ARG A 146 9.49 -16.82 -13.69
N ARG A 147 8.19 -16.52 -13.86
CA ARG A 147 7.57 -15.32 -13.29
C ARG A 147 7.76 -15.23 -11.77
N HIS A 148 7.78 -16.35 -11.06
CA HIS A 148 7.93 -16.36 -9.60
C HIS A 148 9.25 -15.75 -9.11
N GLU A 149 10.30 -15.80 -9.93
CA GLU A 149 11.60 -15.19 -9.65
C GLU A 149 11.63 -13.69 -10.03
N LEU A 150 10.72 -13.27 -10.92
CA LEU A 150 10.73 -11.95 -11.56
C LEU A 150 9.58 -11.03 -11.11
N ILE A 151 8.64 -11.55 -10.33
CA ILE A 151 7.56 -10.72 -9.75
C ILE A 151 8.18 -9.60 -8.91
N LYS A 152 7.87 -8.36 -9.28
CA LYS A 152 8.36 -7.16 -8.60
C LYS A 152 7.36 -6.03 -8.74
N GLY A 153 6.88 -5.50 -7.62
CA GLY A 153 6.09 -4.27 -7.59
C GLY A 153 6.95 -3.04 -7.87
N PRO A 154 6.35 -1.88 -8.10
CA PRO A 154 7.10 -0.64 -8.28
C PRO A 154 7.81 -0.21 -7.00
N THR A 155 8.88 0.55 -7.18
CA THR A 155 9.54 1.32 -6.11
C THR A 155 9.20 2.79 -6.32
N ILE A 156 8.54 3.41 -5.32
CA ILE A 156 8.16 4.81 -5.37
C ILE A 156 8.98 5.54 -4.31
N ARG A 157 9.90 6.38 -4.77
CA ARG A 157 10.87 7.07 -3.91
C ARG A 157 10.21 8.24 -3.15
N ARG A 158 10.95 8.71 -2.16
CA ARG A 158 10.53 9.77 -1.24
C ARG A 158 9.91 10.96 -1.98
N GLY A 159 8.78 11.48 -1.47
CA GLY A 159 8.13 12.67 -1.99
C GLY A 159 7.49 12.54 -3.38
N ALA A 160 7.61 11.39 -4.04
CA ALA A 160 6.99 11.21 -5.36
C ALA A 160 5.47 11.28 -5.31
N ARG A 161 4.86 11.80 -6.38
CA ARG A 161 3.42 12.04 -6.50
C ARG A 161 2.87 11.29 -7.71
N ILE A 162 1.86 10.45 -7.48
CA ILE A 162 1.25 9.63 -8.53
C ILE A 162 -0.17 10.13 -8.77
N GLY A 163 -0.42 10.64 -9.97
CA GLY A 163 -1.70 11.21 -10.40
C GLY A 163 -2.81 10.18 -10.54
N GLY A 164 -4.06 10.64 -10.36
CA GLY A 164 -5.24 9.79 -10.34
C GLY A 164 -5.39 8.91 -11.59
N GLY A 165 -5.76 7.65 -11.38
CA GLY A 165 -5.94 6.68 -12.46
C GLY A 165 -4.66 6.29 -13.21
N ALA A 166 -3.48 6.69 -12.75
CA ALA A 166 -2.23 6.25 -13.38
C ALA A 166 -2.00 4.76 -13.15
N VAL A 167 -1.31 4.13 -14.10
CA VAL A 167 -0.90 2.71 -14.03
C VAL A 167 0.62 2.63 -14.00
N LEU A 168 1.16 1.95 -12.97
CA LEU A 168 2.59 1.67 -12.86
C LEU A 168 2.85 0.21 -13.23
N CYS A 169 3.66 -0.01 -14.26
CA CYS A 169 4.04 -1.34 -14.73
C CYS A 169 5.00 -2.06 -13.74
N PRO A 170 5.13 -3.39 -13.85
CA PRO A 170 5.95 -4.17 -12.94
C PRO A 170 7.39 -3.69 -12.86
N GLY A 171 7.88 -3.52 -11.63
CA GLY A 171 9.27 -3.25 -11.31
C GLY A 171 9.79 -1.85 -11.65
N VAL A 172 8.94 -0.94 -12.16
CA VAL A 172 9.38 0.44 -12.43
C VAL A 172 9.79 1.18 -11.15
N GLU A 173 10.75 2.06 -11.27
CA GLU A 173 11.14 2.99 -10.22
C GLU A 173 10.63 4.40 -10.54
N ILE A 174 9.94 5.01 -9.59
CA ILE A 174 9.54 6.42 -9.64
C ILE A 174 10.52 7.19 -8.76
N GLY A 175 11.35 8.02 -9.37
CA GLY A 175 12.42 8.74 -8.68
C GLY A 175 11.92 9.70 -7.61
N GLU A 176 12.83 10.10 -6.72
CA GLU A 176 12.54 11.04 -5.63
C GLU A 176 11.91 12.33 -6.19
N GLU A 177 10.82 12.80 -5.55
CA GLU A 177 10.10 14.01 -5.94
C GLU A 177 9.55 13.99 -7.38
N ALA A 178 9.57 12.86 -8.07
CA ALA A 178 8.98 12.77 -9.40
C ALA A 178 7.45 12.92 -9.36
N PHE A 179 6.87 13.33 -10.47
CA PHE A 179 5.44 13.51 -10.62
C PHE A 179 4.91 12.73 -11.82
N VAL A 180 4.05 11.78 -11.56
CA VAL A 180 3.33 11.03 -12.59
C VAL A 180 1.97 11.69 -12.81
N GLY A 181 1.72 12.19 -14.03
CA GLY A 181 0.45 12.82 -14.38
C GLY A 181 -0.74 11.86 -14.31
N ALA A 182 -1.94 12.41 -14.10
CA ALA A 182 -3.17 11.61 -14.05
C ALA A 182 -3.37 10.82 -15.36
N GLY A 183 -3.82 9.56 -15.23
CA GLY A 183 -4.05 8.66 -16.36
C GLY A 183 -2.80 8.18 -17.10
N ALA A 184 -1.60 8.50 -16.63
CA ALA A 184 -0.37 8.06 -17.27
C ALA A 184 -0.15 6.55 -17.10
N VAL A 185 0.44 5.90 -18.12
CA VAL A 185 0.89 4.51 -18.05
C VAL A 185 2.41 4.47 -18.04
N VAL A 186 2.97 4.24 -16.86
CA VAL A 186 4.42 4.25 -16.65
C VAL A 186 4.99 2.87 -16.95
N THR A 187 5.75 2.77 -18.04
CA THR A 187 6.35 1.52 -18.54
C THR A 187 7.87 1.47 -18.37
N LYS A 188 8.48 2.53 -17.87
CA LYS A 188 9.93 2.66 -17.62
C LYS A 188 10.14 3.49 -16.36
N ASP A 189 11.33 3.42 -15.80
CA ASP A 189 11.71 4.24 -14.66
C ASP A 189 11.56 5.73 -14.96
N VAL A 190 11.17 6.49 -13.93
CA VAL A 190 11.01 7.93 -13.99
C VAL A 190 12.16 8.59 -13.22
N PRO A 191 12.95 9.47 -13.85
CA PRO A 191 14.03 10.16 -13.17
C PRO A 191 13.53 11.00 -11.97
N PRO A 192 14.39 11.22 -10.94
CA PRO A 192 14.06 12.14 -9.85
C PRO A 192 13.65 13.52 -10.36
N ARG A 193 12.67 14.14 -9.70
CA ARG A 193 12.16 15.48 -10.00
C ARG A 193 11.62 15.68 -11.42
N MET A 194 11.32 14.59 -12.14
CA MET A 194 10.76 14.65 -13.48
C MET A 194 9.24 14.50 -13.45
N ILE A 195 8.54 15.33 -14.23
CA ILE A 195 7.12 15.16 -14.53
C ILE A 195 6.98 14.30 -15.76
N VAL A 196 6.21 13.22 -15.66
CA VAL A 196 5.87 12.35 -16.80
C VAL A 196 4.37 12.31 -17.02
N VAL A 197 3.93 12.24 -18.28
CA VAL A 197 2.51 12.21 -18.66
C VAL A 197 2.27 11.28 -19.86
N GLY A 198 1.04 10.82 -20.02
CA GLY A 198 0.56 10.14 -21.23
C GLY A 198 0.63 8.61 -21.14
N ASN A 199 0.24 7.96 -22.26
CA ASN A 199 0.24 6.50 -22.43
C ASN A 199 0.91 6.13 -23.78
N PRO A 200 2.11 5.55 -23.74
CA PRO A 200 2.97 5.38 -22.59
C PRO A 200 3.51 6.71 -22.06
N ALA A 201 3.82 6.76 -20.77
CA ALA A 201 4.34 7.97 -20.11
C ALA A 201 5.64 8.46 -20.76
N ARG A 202 5.77 9.78 -20.92
CA ARG A 202 6.96 10.46 -21.45
C ARG A 202 7.28 11.66 -20.55
N GLU A 203 8.55 11.99 -20.48
CA GLU A 203 9.02 13.18 -19.78
C GLU A 203 8.41 14.45 -20.38
N LEU A 204 7.93 15.31 -19.50
CA LEU A 204 7.34 16.60 -19.89
C LEU A 204 8.26 17.76 -19.52
N ARG A 205 8.64 17.87 -18.26
CA ARG A 205 9.51 18.90 -17.70
C ARG A 205 9.91 18.53 -16.28
N GLU A 206 10.84 19.26 -15.69
CA GLU A 206 11.17 19.14 -14.28
C GLU A 206 10.04 19.66 -13.37
N VAL A 207 9.98 19.12 -12.17
CA VAL A 207 9.11 19.62 -11.09
C VAL A 207 9.63 21.00 -10.66
N PRO A 208 8.77 22.02 -10.55
CA PRO A 208 9.19 23.34 -10.06
C PRO A 208 9.78 23.27 -8.66
N ALA A 209 10.88 23.99 -8.43
CA ALA A 209 11.58 23.96 -7.15
C ALA A 209 10.69 24.30 -5.93
N GLY A 210 9.70 25.17 -6.10
CA GLY A 210 8.75 25.53 -5.04
C GLY A 210 7.69 24.46 -4.72
N GLU A 211 7.70 23.32 -5.43
CA GLU A 211 6.80 22.18 -5.19
C GLU A 211 7.51 20.98 -4.55
N LEU A 212 8.81 21.09 -4.30
CA LEU A 212 9.60 20.05 -3.62
C LEU A 212 9.39 20.11 -2.11
N LEU A 213 9.62 18.97 -1.39
CA LEU A 213 9.53 18.88 0.08
C LEU A 213 10.64 19.67 0.79
#